data_87694407ecbab912905efba31f86a4aa
#
_entry.id   87694407ecbab912905efba31f86a4aa
#
_cell.length_a   1.000
_cell.length_b   1.000
_cell.length_c   1.000
_cell.angle_alpha   90.00
_cell.angle_beta   90.00
_cell.angle_gamma   90.00
#
_symmetry.space_group_name_H-M   'P 1'
#
loop_
_entity.id
_entity.type
_entity.pdbx_description
1 polymer ?
#
loop_
_entity_poly.entity_id
_entity_poly.type
_entity_poly.pdbx_seq_one_letter_code
_entity_poly.pdbx_strand_id
1 'polypeptide(L)'
;MLSFATLMPAMGFCQPSAPAATAPPEPQQTYVDMTPAELTKRVPDLKHLELAQSQEILPLMLQRVGAAVAAFFDNFSNTTCTEDVLSIVHGPHLTHEARYERRFNYIALVKPGADKTVLEETRSDPKGGAATLGGMITTIGFVALAAHFDPDYQRESRFRYLGRETFKDRNTYVIVFAQRPEVARQTGHIVVRDRVAKVFVQGIAWIEPETFRILRLRTDLEQPELQVDLKRESTDVRYSDVTFAQGNKTLWLPREVTVNGEWKQYTFYNLHRYSDYRLFLVQTEEKEKHP
;
A
#
# COMPACT_ATOMS: atom_id res chain seq x y z
N MET A 1 67.51 -30.66 46.18
CA MET A 1 66.09 -30.09 46.14
C MET A 1 65.63 -30.25 44.73
N LEU A 2 64.82 -31.28 44.49
CA LEU A 2 64.21 -31.56 43.15
C LEU A 2 62.98 -30.71 42.93
N SER A 3 62.91 -30.05 41.75
CA SER A 3 61.74 -29.33 41.33
C SER A 3 61.10 -30.11 40.17
N PHE A 4 59.86 -30.58 40.36
CA PHE A 4 59.09 -31.28 39.35
C PHE A 4 58.30 -30.24 38.55
N ALA A 5 58.50 -30.22 37.21
CA ALA A 5 57.71 -29.47 36.29
C ALA A 5 56.61 -30.38 35.70
N THR A 6 55.34 -30.08 35.97
CA THR A 6 54.23 -30.82 35.47
C THR A 6 53.76 -30.19 34.12
N LEU A 7 53.85 -30.93 33.03
CA LEU A 7 53.34 -30.60 31.72
C LEU A 7 51.79 -30.81 31.73
N MET A 8 51.02 -29.78 31.52
CA MET A 8 49.59 -29.92 31.21
C MET A 8 49.39 -29.97 29.68
N PRO A 9 48.52 -30.87 29.18
CA PRO A 9 48.17 -30.89 27.76
C PRO A 9 47.22 -29.72 27.42
N ALA A 10 47.53 -29.01 26.33
CA ALA A 10 46.69 -27.98 25.76
C ALA A 10 45.40 -28.62 25.19
N MET A 11 44.25 -28.37 25.83
CA MET A 11 42.94 -28.66 25.25
C MET A 11 42.67 -27.63 24.17
N GLY A 12 42.63 -28.08 22.91
CA GLY A 12 42.20 -27.29 21.79
C GLY A 12 40.69 -26.95 21.94
N PHE A 13 40.39 -25.70 22.18
CA PHE A 13 39.01 -25.18 22.04
C PHE A 13 38.67 -25.14 20.56
N CYS A 14 37.77 -26.04 20.15
CA CYS A 14 37.10 -25.96 18.86
C CYS A 14 36.17 -24.73 18.90
N GLN A 15 36.55 -23.64 18.23
CA GLN A 15 35.65 -22.51 18.05
C GLN A 15 34.49 -22.95 17.15
N PRO A 16 33.22 -22.75 17.54
CA PRO A 16 32.08 -22.96 16.64
C PRO A 16 32.23 -22.00 15.47
N SER A 17 32.24 -22.54 14.25
CA SER A 17 32.22 -21.78 13.01
C SER A 17 31.03 -20.84 13.04
N ALA A 18 31.26 -19.55 12.88
CA ALA A 18 30.18 -18.57 12.71
C ALA A 18 29.32 -19.03 11.52
N PRO A 19 27.99 -18.97 11.62
CA PRO A 19 27.11 -19.26 10.49
C PRO A 19 27.51 -18.37 9.32
N ALA A 20 27.73 -18.98 8.16
CA ALA A 20 28.04 -18.26 6.93
C ALA A 20 26.98 -17.17 6.72
N ALA A 21 27.40 -15.92 6.60
CA ALA A 21 26.54 -14.82 6.26
C ALA A 21 25.83 -15.19 4.96
N THR A 22 24.51 -15.38 5.03
CA THR A 22 23.66 -15.61 3.86
C THR A 22 23.87 -14.40 2.94
N ALA A 23 24.29 -14.64 1.71
CA ALA A 23 24.40 -13.58 0.71
C ALA A 23 23.06 -12.80 0.67
N PRO A 24 23.10 -11.46 0.56
CA PRO A 24 21.87 -10.69 0.41
C PRO A 24 21.09 -11.24 -0.79
N PRO A 25 19.76 -11.39 -0.68
CA PRO A 25 18.94 -11.88 -1.78
C PRO A 25 19.19 -11.01 -3.01
N GLU A 26 19.34 -11.64 -4.17
CA GLU A 26 19.45 -10.90 -5.42
C GLU A 26 18.28 -9.93 -5.55
N PRO A 27 18.51 -8.68 -6.01
CA PRO A 27 17.45 -7.69 -6.16
C PRO A 27 16.37 -8.26 -7.08
N GLN A 28 15.16 -8.37 -6.59
CA GLN A 28 14.04 -8.87 -7.37
C GLN A 28 13.75 -7.87 -8.48
N GLN A 29 13.57 -8.39 -9.71
CA GLN A 29 13.18 -7.59 -10.86
C GLN A 29 11.83 -6.92 -10.61
N THR A 30 11.76 -5.60 -10.81
CA THR A 30 10.53 -4.84 -10.57
C THR A 30 9.59 -4.90 -11.79
N TYR A 31 8.33 -4.54 -11.60
CA TYR A 31 7.32 -4.50 -12.68
C TYR A 31 7.73 -3.63 -13.87
N VAL A 32 8.51 -2.58 -13.62
CA VAL A 32 9.02 -1.71 -14.68
C VAL A 32 10.05 -2.42 -15.55
N ASP A 33 10.79 -3.38 -14.99
CA ASP A 33 11.89 -4.08 -15.65
C ASP A 33 11.44 -5.40 -16.32
N MET A 34 10.32 -5.99 -15.85
CA MET A 34 9.79 -7.25 -16.39
C MET A 34 9.34 -7.11 -17.83
N THR A 35 9.54 -8.16 -18.63
CA THR A 35 8.90 -8.25 -19.94
C THR A 35 7.37 -8.34 -19.78
N PRO A 36 6.58 -7.99 -20.81
CA PRO A 36 5.12 -8.13 -20.75
C PRO A 36 4.67 -9.56 -20.42
N ALA A 37 5.35 -10.56 -20.96
CA ALA A 37 5.03 -11.97 -20.70
C ALA A 37 5.27 -12.38 -19.24
N GLU A 38 6.40 -11.96 -18.64
CA GLU A 38 6.70 -12.19 -17.22
C GLU A 38 5.67 -11.48 -16.33
N LEU A 39 5.35 -10.24 -16.68
CA LEU A 39 4.40 -9.45 -15.91
C LEU A 39 2.99 -10.04 -15.95
N THR A 40 2.52 -10.49 -17.13
CA THR A 40 1.22 -11.17 -17.29
C THR A 40 1.16 -12.48 -16.51
N LYS A 41 2.27 -13.22 -16.45
CA LYS A 41 2.37 -14.44 -15.63
C LYS A 41 2.24 -14.12 -14.14
N ARG A 42 2.83 -13.00 -13.69
CA ARG A 42 2.79 -12.55 -12.29
C ARG A 42 1.45 -11.89 -11.93
N VAL A 43 0.85 -11.17 -12.88
CA VAL A 43 -0.42 -10.46 -12.75
C VAL A 43 -1.35 -10.89 -13.88
N PRO A 44 -2.09 -12.01 -13.70
CA PRO A 44 -2.93 -12.59 -14.75
C PRO A 44 -4.04 -11.67 -15.26
N ASP A 45 -4.37 -10.64 -14.50
CA ASP A 45 -5.35 -9.63 -14.91
C ASP A 45 -4.94 -8.91 -16.21
N LEU A 46 -3.65 -8.84 -16.52
CA LEU A 46 -3.11 -8.19 -17.72
C LEU A 46 -3.18 -9.06 -19.00
N LYS A 47 -3.89 -10.19 -18.96
CA LYS A 47 -3.96 -11.13 -20.10
C LYS A 47 -4.61 -10.56 -21.37
N HIS A 48 -5.37 -9.49 -21.25
CA HIS A 48 -6.06 -8.82 -22.37
C HIS A 48 -5.41 -7.48 -22.76
N LEU A 49 -4.21 -7.23 -22.24
CA LEU A 49 -3.47 -5.99 -22.49
C LEU A 49 -3.04 -5.89 -23.96
N GLU A 50 -3.46 -4.82 -24.61
CA GLU A 50 -2.94 -4.39 -25.92
C GLU A 50 -1.64 -3.62 -25.70
N LEU A 51 -0.51 -4.23 -26.07
CA LEU A 51 0.82 -3.71 -25.75
C LEU A 51 1.11 -2.37 -26.44
N ALA A 52 1.71 -1.46 -25.69
CA ALA A 52 2.22 -0.21 -26.23
C ALA A 52 3.39 -0.42 -27.19
N GLN A 53 3.38 0.28 -28.33
CA GLN A 53 4.44 0.22 -29.32
C GLN A 53 5.60 1.18 -28.99
N SER A 54 5.35 2.23 -28.21
CA SER A 54 6.37 3.20 -27.78
C SER A 54 6.09 3.77 -26.40
N GLN A 55 7.09 4.46 -25.82
CA GLN A 55 6.98 5.16 -24.54
C GLN A 55 6.82 6.67 -24.72
N GLU A 56 6.74 7.19 -25.94
CA GLU A 56 6.73 8.62 -26.23
C GLU A 56 5.59 9.39 -25.57
N ILE A 57 4.45 8.74 -25.40
CA ILE A 57 3.25 9.31 -24.78
C ILE A 57 3.32 9.33 -23.22
N LEU A 58 4.23 8.54 -22.61
CA LEU A 58 4.30 8.35 -21.16
C LEU A 58 4.51 9.68 -20.40
N PRO A 59 5.41 10.59 -20.80
CA PRO A 59 5.59 11.85 -20.09
C PRO A 59 4.30 12.71 -20.05
N LEU A 60 3.57 12.77 -21.16
CA LEU A 60 2.29 13.48 -21.22
C LEU A 60 1.23 12.80 -20.34
N MET A 61 1.17 11.48 -20.34
CA MET A 61 0.26 10.74 -19.47
C MET A 61 0.57 11.03 -17.99
N LEU A 62 1.83 10.97 -17.58
CA LEU A 62 2.24 11.24 -16.21
C LEU A 62 1.91 12.67 -15.79
N GLN A 63 2.13 13.64 -16.66
CA GLN A 63 1.75 15.04 -16.42
C GLN A 63 0.24 15.16 -16.16
N ARG A 64 -0.59 14.55 -17.00
CA ARG A 64 -2.05 14.65 -16.90
C ARG A 64 -2.63 13.88 -15.71
N VAL A 65 -2.15 12.66 -15.47
CA VAL A 65 -2.52 11.88 -14.29
C VAL A 65 -2.09 12.62 -13.02
N GLY A 66 -0.87 13.16 -13.02
CA GLY A 66 -0.37 13.95 -11.89
C GLY A 66 -1.25 15.17 -11.62
N ALA A 67 -1.65 15.91 -12.64
CA ALA A 67 -2.56 17.04 -12.48
C ALA A 67 -3.93 16.61 -11.92
N ALA A 68 -4.47 15.47 -12.38
CA ALA A 68 -5.73 14.93 -11.85
C ALA A 68 -5.62 14.50 -10.38
N VAL A 69 -4.49 13.88 -10.00
CA VAL A 69 -4.23 13.46 -8.61
C VAL A 69 -3.98 14.67 -7.71
N ALA A 70 -3.19 15.67 -8.14
CA ALA A 70 -2.99 16.91 -7.40
C ALA A 70 -4.33 17.65 -7.18
N ALA A 71 -5.13 17.81 -8.23
CA ALA A 71 -6.44 18.42 -8.12
C ALA A 71 -7.40 17.63 -7.19
N PHE A 72 -7.27 16.31 -7.15
CA PHE A 72 -8.00 15.48 -6.19
C PHE A 72 -7.61 15.83 -4.75
N PHE A 73 -6.32 15.86 -4.41
CA PHE A 73 -5.86 16.17 -3.06
C PHE A 73 -6.13 17.63 -2.66
N ASP A 74 -5.96 18.59 -3.58
CA ASP A 74 -6.25 20.00 -3.33
C ASP A 74 -7.72 20.25 -3.05
N ASN A 75 -8.62 19.49 -3.68
CA ASN A 75 -10.06 19.59 -3.51
C ASN A 75 -10.62 18.59 -2.50
N PHE A 76 -9.76 17.76 -1.89
CA PHE A 76 -10.22 16.78 -0.91
C PHE A 76 -10.84 17.47 0.30
N SER A 77 -11.89 16.88 0.83
CA SER A 77 -12.54 17.34 2.05
C SER A 77 -12.59 16.21 3.05
N ASN A 78 -12.61 16.55 4.33
CA ASN A 78 -12.76 15.56 5.37
C ASN A 78 -13.99 14.69 5.09
N THR A 79 -13.76 13.39 5.03
CA THR A 79 -14.81 12.41 4.75
C THR A 79 -14.85 11.34 5.82
N THR A 80 -16.05 10.86 6.07
CA THR A 80 -16.27 9.61 6.80
C THR A 80 -17.16 8.69 5.98
N CYS A 81 -17.03 7.40 6.17
CA CYS A 81 -17.87 6.41 5.53
C CYS A 81 -17.97 5.14 6.39
N THR A 82 -18.92 4.28 6.03
CA THR A 82 -19.00 2.92 6.56
C THR A 82 -18.00 2.04 5.80
N GLU A 83 -17.17 1.32 6.54
CA GLU A 83 -16.26 0.30 6.00
C GLU A 83 -16.66 -1.07 6.53
N ASP A 84 -17.10 -1.95 5.64
CA ASP A 84 -17.33 -3.37 5.93
C ASP A 84 -16.10 -4.18 5.52
N VAL A 85 -15.51 -4.90 6.47
CA VAL A 85 -14.30 -5.70 6.26
C VAL A 85 -14.60 -7.18 6.49
N LEU A 86 -14.33 -7.97 5.45
CA LEU A 86 -14.21 -9.42 5.56
C LEU A 86 -12.73 -9.77 5.57
N SER A 87 -12.26 -10.45 6.62
CA SER A 87 -10.89 -10.97 6.70
C SER A 87 -10.91 -12.48 6.81
N ILE A 88 -10.12 -13.13 5.96
CA ILE A 88 -9.92 -14.58 5.93
C ILE A 88 -8.44 -14.84 6.18
N VAL A 89 -8.14 -15.66 7.19
CA VAL A 89 -6.76 -15.98 7.57
C VAL A 89 -6.58 -17.50 7.55
N HIS A 90 -5.52 -17.95 6.87
CA HIS A 90 -5.07 -19.34 6.87
C HIS A 90 -3.72 -19.44 7.57
N GLY A 91 -3.50 -20.49 8.33
CA GLY A 91 -2.23 -20.69 9.02
C GLY A 91 -2.02 -22.14 9.44
N PRO A 92 -0.78 -22.54 9.77
CA PRO A 92 -0.41 -23.94 10.01
C PRO A 92 -1.09 -24.54 11.25
N HIS A 93 -1.57 -23.71 12.17
CA HIS A 93 -2.25 -24.13 13.40
C HIS A 93 -3.77 -24.00 13.32
N LEU A 94 -4.30 -23.58 12.16
CA LEU A 94 -5.73 -23.47 11.93
C LEU A 94 -6.19 -24.72 11.19
N THR A 95 -7.02 -25.53 11.82
CA THR A 95 -7.67 -26.70 11.20
C THR A 95 -8.64 -26.26 10.11
N HIS A 96 -9.15 -25.02 10.22
CA HIS A 96 -10.02 -24.35 9.25
C HIS A 96 -9.55 -22.89 9.08
N GLU A 97 -10.01 -22.22 8.02
CA GLU A 97 -9.81 -20.80 7.86
C GLU A 97 -10.46 -20.03 9.01
N ALA A 98 -9.77 -19.02 9.54
CA ALA A 98 -10.38 -18.07 10.46
C ALA A 98 -11.02 -16.94 9.65
N ARG A 99 -12.31 -16.73 9.85
CA ARG A 99 -13.10 -15.71 9.17
C ARG A 99 -13.59 -14.68 10.17
N TYR A 100 -13.33 -13.41 9.85
CA TYR A 100 -13.72 -12.26 10.65
C TYR A 100 -14.53 -11.30 9.79
N GLU A 101 -15.63 -10.80 10.32
CA GLU A 101 -16.42 -9.73 9.71
C GLU A 101 -16.50 -8.59 10.71
N ARG A 102 -16.16 -7.38 10.25
CA ARG A 102 -16.15 -6.17 11.08
C ARG A 102 -16.69 -5.00 10.28
N ARG A 103 -17.33 -4.09 10.99
CA ARG A 103 -17.76 -2.80 10.48
C ARG A 103 -17.04 -1.71 11.23
N PHE A 104 -16.56 -0.71 10.51
CA PHE A 104 -15.89 0.45 11.07
C PHE A 104 -16.48 1.74 10.49
N ASN A 105 -16.34 2.84 11.23
CA ASN A 105 -16.33 4.16 10.64
C ASN A 105 -14.92 4.42 10.10
N TYR A 106 -14.79 4.58 8.82
CA TYR A 106 -13.56 4.98 8.18
C TYR A 106 -13.54 6.50 8.03
N ILE A 107 -12.46 7.13 8.40
CA ILE A 107 -12.32 8.58 8.47
C ILE A 107 -11.06 8.97 7.72
N ALA A 108 -11.20 9.90 6.77
CA ALA A 108 -10.08 10.52 6.06
C ALA A 108 -10.09 12.02 6.36
N LEU A 109 -9.00 12.48 6.98
CA LEU A 109 -8.83 13.86 7.45
C LEU A 109 -7.76 14.56 6.65
N VAL A 110 -8.05 15.79 6.26
CA VAL A 110 -7.07 16.72 5.69
C VAL A 110 -6.49 17.54 6.84
N LYS A 111 -5.18 17.44 7.02
CA LYS A 111 -4.46 18.19 8.05
C LYS A 111 -3.38 19.08 7.42
N PRO A 112 -3.13 20.27 7.97
CA PRO A 112 -1.95 21.04 7.58
C PRO A 112 -0.69 20.26 7.94
N GLY A 113 0.21 20.05 6.98
CA GLY A 113 1.56 19.56 7.21
C GLY A 113 2.57 20.71 7.15
N ALA A 114 3.86 20.42 7.36
CA ALA A 114 4.91 21.44 7.36
C ALA A 114 5.03 22.15 5.99
N ASP A 115 5.00 21.38 4.91
CA ASP A 115 5.14 21.88 3.53
C ASP A 115 3.89 21.64 2.68
N LYS A 116 3.02 20.76 3.09
CA LYS A 116 1.84 20.30 2.34
C LYS A 116 0.73 19.83 3.24
N THR A 117 -0.44 19.76 2.66
CA THR A 117 -1.58 19.04 3.23
C THR A 117 -1.27 17.54 3.36
N VAL A 118 -1.53 17.01 4.55
CA VAL A 118 -1.38 15.57 4.85
C VAL A 118 -2.76 14.94 4.95
N LEU A 119 -2.94 13.83 4.29
CA LEU A 119 -4.13 13.01 4.43
C LEU A 119 -3.88 11.96 5.51
N GLU A 120 -4.69 12.00 6.57
CA GLU A 120 -4.67 11.02 7.65
C GLU A 120 -5.92 10.15 7.55
N GLU A 121 -5.70 8.85 7.49
CA GLU A 121 -6.77 7.86 7.41
C GLU A 121 -6.81 7.06 8.71
N THR A 122 -7.99 6.87 9.29
CA THR A 122 -8.16 6.15 10.56
C THR A 122 -9.48 5.40 10.60
N ARG A 123 -9.59 4.47 11.53
CA ARG A 123 -10.80 3.71 11.84
C ARG A 123 -11.26 3.94 13.26
N SER A 124 -12.56 3.96 13.45
CA SER A 124 -13.18 3.92 14.78
C SER A 124 -14.27 2.85 14.83
N ASP A 125 -14.60 2.40 16.04
CA ASP A 125 -15.75 1.53 16.24
C ASP A 125 -17.05 2.31 15.93
N PRO A 126 -18.05 1.72 15.27
CA PRO A 126 -19.32 2.39 14.99
C PRO A 126 -20.05 2.89 16.23
N LYS A 127 -19.82 2.27 17.38
CA LYS A 127 -20.38 2.68 18.68
C LYS A 127 -19.54 3.73 19.40
N GLY A 128 -18.45 4.18 18.78
CA GLY A 128 -17.48 5.11 19.34
C GLY A 128 -16.28 4.42 19.99
N GLY A 129 -15.14 5.15 20.02
CA GLY A 129 -13.87 4.63 20.54
C GLY A 129 -12.96 4.06 19.46
N ALA A 130 -11.83 3.53 19.90
CA ALA A 130 -10.82 2.96 19.00
C ALA A 130 -11.33 1.66 18.33
N ALA A 131 -10.94 1.47 17.08
CA ALA A 131 -11.27 0.24 16.35
C ALA A 131 -10.61 -0.99 16.99
N THR A 132 -11.41 -2.04 17.23
CA THR A 132 -10.92 -3.31 17.74
C THR A 132 -10.78 -4.30 16.60
N LEU A 133 -9.54 -4.70 16.27
CA LEU A 133 -9.25 -5.56 15.13
C LEU A 133 -9.50 -7.06 15.40
N GLY A 134 -9.49 -7.47 16.66
CA GLY A 134 -9.90 -8.84 17.07
C GLY A 134 -9.10 -9.97 16.42
N GLY A 135 -7.81 -9.76 16.17
CA GLY A 135 -6.93 -10.74 15.51
C GLY A 135 -6.87 -10.66 13.99
N MET A 136 -7.56 -9.69 13.37
CA MET A 136 -7.44 -9.39 11.95
C MET A 136 -6.08 -8.78 11.64
N ILE A 137 -5.52 -9.17 10.51
CA ILE A 137 -4.41 -8.45 9.87
C ILE A 137 -5.05 -7.50 8.88
N THR A 138 -4.85 -6.19 9.02
CA THR A 138 -5.53 -5.20 8.18
C THR A 138 -4.61 -4.04 7.82
N THR A 139 -4.86 -3.46 6.67
CA THR A 139 -4.15 -2.31 6.10
C THR A 139 -5.06 -1.08 6.09
N ILE A 140 -4.49 0.11 6.04
CA ILE A 140 -5.16 1.39 5.94
C ILE A 140 -4.35 2.30 5.00
N GLY A 141 -4.91 3.42 4.54
CA GLY A 141 -4.18 4.37 3.68
C GLY A 141 -4.52 4.23 2.20
N PHE A 142 -5.71 3.73 1.88
CA PHE A 142 -6.09 3.43 0.49
C PHE A 142 -6.40 4.67 -0.35
N VAL A 143 -6.83 5.78 0.25
CA VAL A 143 -7.03 7.06 -0.45
C VAL A 143 -5.68 7.65 -0.83
N ALA A 144 -4.70 7.55 0.06
CA ALA A 144 -3.36 8.11 -0.13
C ALA A 144 -2.53 7.36 -1.19
N LEU A 145 -2.88 6.12 -1.56
CA LEU A 145 -2.11 5.34 -2.54
C LEU A 145 -1.98 6.02 -3.90
N ALA A 146 -2.96 6.83 -4.32
CA ALA A 146 -2.89 7.59 -5.56
C ALA A 146 -1.73 8.61 -5.58
N ALA A 147 -1.19 9.00 -4.42
CA ALA A 147 -0.11 9.97 -4.30
C ALA A 147 1.19 9.57 -5.01
N HIS A 148 1.41 8.28 -5.32
CA HIS A 148 2.52 7.85 -6.17
C HIS A 148 2.53 8.53 -7.55
N PHE A 149 1.37 8.99 -8.02
CA PHE A 149 1.19 9.72 -9.27
C PHE A 149 1.16 11.25 -9.10
N ASP A 150 1.16 11.77 -7.87
CA ASP A 150 1.25 13.21 -7.62
C ASP A 150 2.57 13.78 -8.18
N PRO A 151 2.57 14.96 -8.84
CA PRO A 151 3.76 15.54 -9.46
C PRO A 151 4.97 15.62 -8.55
N ASP A 152 4.75 15.86 -7.25
CA ASP A 152 5.85 15.98 -6.28
C ASP A 152 6.47 14.63 -5.88
N TYR A 153 5.73 13.55 -6.08
CA TYR A 153 6.18 12.19 -5.75
C TYR A 153 6.54 11.34 -6.97
N GLN A 154 6.16 11.75 -8.20
CA GLN A 154 6.48 10.99 -9.41
C GLN A 154 7.97 10.69 -9.56
N ARG A 155 8.86 11.63 -9.20
CA ARG A 155 10.32 11.44 -9.25
C ARG A 155 10.83 10.33 -8.32
N GLU A 156 10.01 9.91 -7.37
CA GLU A 156 10.32 8.85 -6.40
C GLU A 156 10.05 7.44 -6.95
N SER A 157 9.54 7.38 -8.17
CA SER A 157 9.25 6.11 -8.85
C SER A 157 9.78 6.12 -10.29
N ARG A 158 9.99 4.92 -10.81
CA ARG A 158 10.15 4.67 -12.26
C ARG A 158 8.80 4.26 -12.81
N PHE A 159 8.51 4.67 -14.04
CA PHE A 159 7.25 4.38 -14.72
C PHE A 159 7.47 3.76 -16.08
N ARG A 160 6.55 2.91 -16.53
CA ARG A 160 6.48 2.40 -17.88
C ARG A 160 5.03 2.27 -18.35
N TYR A 161 4.73 2.77 -19.52
CA TYR A 161 3.46 2.57 -20.18
C TYR A 161 3.41 1.16 -20.78
N LEU A 162 2.46 0.34 -20.37
CA LEU A 162 2.30 -1.02 -20.86
C LEU A 162 1.42 -1.10 -22.11
N GLY A 163 0.40 -0.24 -22.21
CA GLY A 163 -0.57 -0.29 -23.27
C GLY A 163 -1.98 0.01 -22.81
N ARG A 164 -2.97 -0.60 -23.48
CA ARG A 164 -4.40 -0.37 -23.21
C ARG A 164 -5.09 -1.66 -22.79
N GLU A 165 -6.10 -1.50 -21.95
CA GLU A 165 -6.94 -2.59 -21.51
C GLU A 165 -8.35 -2.08 -21.22
N THR A 166 -9.35 -2.93 -21.43
CA THR A 166 -10.73 -2.63 -21.02
C THR A 166 -10.94 -3.04 -19.56
N PHE A 167 -11.26 -2.05 -18.73
CA PHE A 167 -11.63 -2.27 -17.34
C PHE A 167 -13.08 -1.84 -17.10
N LYS A 168 -13.97 -2.78 -16.76
CA LYS A 168 -15.42 -2.54 -16.57
C LYS A 168 -16.03 -1.73 -17.71
N ASP A 169 -15.87 -2.23 -18.93
CA ASP A 169 -16.40 -1.62 -20.16
C ASP A 169 -15.83 -0.23 -20.52
N ARG A 170 -14.76 0.19 -19.85
CA ARG A 170 -14.02 1.42 -20.15
C ARG A 170 -12.64 1.12 -20.66
N ASN A 171 -12.24 1.75 -21.75
CA ASN A 171 -10.85 1.72 -22.19
C ASN A 171 -9.98 2.42 -21.16
N THR A 172 -8.83 1.84 -20.85
CA THR A 172 -7.87 2.43 -19.91
C THR A 172 -6.46 2.38 -20.47
N TYR A 173 -5.66 3.36 -20.11
CA TYR A 173 -4.21 3.26 -20.17
C TYR A 173 -3.70 2.47 -18.98
N VAL A 174 -2.73 1.59 -19.21
CA VAL A 174 -2.11 0.79 -18.15
C VAL A 174 -0.67 1.24 -17.96
N ILE A 175 -0.36 1.75 -16.78
CA ILE A 175 0.98 2.21 -16.40
C ILE A 175 1.46 1.38 -15.22
N VAL A 176 2.67 0.84 -15.30
CA VAL A 176 3.36 0.25 -14.15
C VAL A 176 4.33 1.25 -13.54
N PHE A 177 4.54 1.10 -12.23
CA PHE A 177 5.55 1.86 -11.50
C PHE A 177 6.29 0.98 -10.48
N ALA A 178 7.47 1.41 -10.10
CA ALA A 178 8.22 0.87 -8.97
C ALA A 178 8.91 2.03 -8.26
N GLN A 179 8.82 2.06 -6.93
CA GLN A 179 9.49 3.08 -6.14
C GLN A 179 11.01 2.99 -6.28
N ARG A 180 11.67 4.07 -6.01
CA ARG A 180 13.12 4.19 -5.97
C ARG A 180 13.52 4.36 -4.50
N PRO A 181 13.95 3.28 -3.82
CA PRO A 181 14.22 3.30 -2.39
C PRO A 181 15.19 4.39 -1.93
N GLU A 182 16.12 4.76 -2.81
CA GLU A 182 17.15 5.78 -2.55
C GLU A 182 16.63 7.21 -2.46
N VAL A 183 15.45 7.48 -3.03
CA VAL A 183 14.85 8.84 -3.06
C VAL A 183 13.41 8.90 -2.55
N ALA A 184 12.77 7.75 -2.31
CA ALA A 184 11.36 7.72 -1.91
C ALA A 184 11.15 8.28 -0.51
N ARG A 185 10.32 9.32 -0.43
CA ARG A 185 9.81 9.93 0.81
C ARG A 185 8.44 9.37 1.16
N GLN A 186 7.61 9.12 0.13
CA GLN A 186 6.31 8.50 0.26
C GLN A 186 6.50 6.98 0.39
N THR A 187 6.46 6.46 1.61
CA THR A 187 6.66 5.03 1.87
C THR A 187 5.55 4.48 2.74
N GLY A 188 5.21 3.22 2.52
CA GLY A 188 4.39 2.48 3.46
C GLY A 188 5.14 2.19 4.76
N HIS A 189 4.38 2.00 5.82
CA HIS A 189 4.92 1.58 7.11
C HIS A 189 4.11 0.39 7.63
N ILE A 190 4.82 -0.61 8.10
CA ILE A 190 4.22 -1.76 8.76
C ILE A 190 4.61 -1.74 10.22
N VAL A 191 3.61 -1.80 11.08
CA VAL A 191 3.79 -1.83 12.52
C VAL A 191 3.43 -3.21 13.06
N VAL A 192 4.40 -3.88 13.65
CA VAL A 192 4.21 -5.17 14.30
C VAL A 192 4.72 -5.06 15.73
N ARG A 193 3.81 -5.00 16.69
CA ARG A 193 4.10 -4.70 18.11
C ARG A 193 4.83 -3.36 18.24
N ASP A 194 6.10 -3.38 18.63
CA ASP A 194 7.00 -2.24 18.82
C ASP A 194 7.92 -1.97 17.62
N ARG A 195 7.83 -2.79 16.57
CA ARG A 195 8.66 -2.66 15.36
C ARG A 195 7.91 -1.92 14.28
N VAL A 196 8.59 -0.94 13.69
CA VAL A 196 8.11 -0.21 12.51
C VAL A 196 9.07 -0.50 11.37
N ALA A 197 8.57 -1.09 10.31
CA ALA A 197 9.33 -1.33 9.09
C ALA A 197 8.81 -0.41 7.98
N LYS A 198 9.75 0.18 7.24
CA LYS A 198 9.50 0.97 6.06
C LYS A 198 9.43 0.05 4.86
N VAL A 199 8.38 0.17 4.05
CA VAL A 199 8.18 -0.68 2.88
C VAL A 199 8.09 0.14 1.62
N PHE A 200 8.60 -0.43 0.53
CA PHE A 200 8.50 0.12 -0.81
C PHE A 200 7.56 -0.73 -1.66
N VAL A 201 6.86 -0.07 -2.55
CA VAL A 201 5.87 -0.72 -3.39
C VAL A 201 6.16 -0.50 -4.86
N GLN A 202 5.73 -1.46 -5.65
CA GLN A 202 5.55 -1.36 -7.08
C GLN A 202 4.08 -1.53 -7.41
N GLY A 203 3.64 -1.15 -8.60
CA GLY A 203 2.21 -1.28 -8.87
C GLY A 203 1.82 -1.06 -10.32
N ILE A 204 0.51 -1.13 -10.53
CA ILE A 204 -0.14 -1.00 -11.83
C ILE A 204 -1.35 -0.08 -11.66
N ALA A 205 -1.46 0.93 -12.51
CA ALA A 205 -2.60 1.83 -12.56
C ALA A 205 -3.36 1.68 -13.87
N TRP A 206 -4.68 1.57 -13.79
CA TRP A 206 -5.62 1.66 -14.91
C TRP A 206 -6.25 3.04 -14.92
N ILE A 207 -5.96 3.80 -15.95
CA ILE A 207 -6.22 5.24 -16.03
C ILE A 207 -7.19 5.53 -17.17
N GLU A 208 -8.27 6.23 -16.86
CA GLU A 208 -9.27 6.64 -17.85
C GLU A 208 -8.69 7.71 -18.81
N PRO A 209 -8.77 7.50 -20.15
CA PRO A 209 -8.14 8.39 -21.11
C PRO A 209 -8.71 9.82 -21.14
N GLU A 210 -10.00 9.98 -20.85
CA GLU A 210 -10.71 11.25 -20.95
C GLU A 210 -10.41 12.18 -19.77
N THR A 211 -10.36 11.61 -18.55
CA THR A 211 -10.24 12.38 -17.31
C THR A 211 -8.87 12.25 -16.65
N PHE A 212 -8.08 11.28 -17.09
CA PHE A 212 -6.81 10.85 -16.46
C PHE A 212 -6.94 10.44 -14.99
N ARG A 213 -8.15 10.05 -14.56
CA ARG A 213 -8.38 9.47 -13.24
C ARG A 213 -7.94 8.01 -13.22
N ILE A 214 -7.36 7.60 -12.11
CA ILE A 214 -7.00 6.20 -11.87
C ILE A 214 -8.27 5.46 -11.48
N LEU A 215 -8.80 4.57 -12.28
CA LEU A 215 -10.00 3.78 -11.97
C LEU A 215 -9.69 2.58 -11.07
N ARG A 216 -8.48 2.04 -11.20
CA ARG A 216 -7.96 0.94 -10.39
C ARG A 216 -6.47 1.14 -10.16
N LEU A 217 -6.04 0.88 -8.94
CA LEU A 217 -4.63 0.91 -8.56
C LEU A 217 -4.30 -0.36 -7.79
N ARG A 218 -3.39 -1.15 -8.33
CA ARG A 218 -2.81 -2.28 -7.64
C ARG A 218 -1.41 -1.91 -7.18
N THR A 219 -1.09 -2.21 -5.93
CA THR A 219 0.27 -2.13 -5.40
C THR A 219 0.68 -3.48 -4.84
N ASP A 220 1.93 -3.82 -5.02
CA ASP A 220 2.54 -5.02 -4.47
C ASP A 220 3.82 -4.61 -3.73
N LEU A 221 4.11 -5.27 -2.62
CA LEU A 221 5.36 -5.11 -1.92
C LEU A 221 6.53 -5.38 -2.88
N GLU A 222 7.47 -4.47 -2.99
CA GLU A 222 8.59 -4.59 -3.93
C GLU A 222 9.54 -5.73 -3.53
N GLN A 223 9.80 -5.84 -2.23
CA GLN A 223 10.64 -6.89 -1.65
C GLN A 223 10.05 -7.37 -0.33
N PRO A 224 10.31 -8.63 0.09
CA PRO A 224 9.93 -9.10 1.42
C PRO A 224 10.54 -8.23 2.51
N GLU A 225 9.74 -7.86 3.52
CA GLU A 225 10.23 -7.15 4.70
C GLU A 225 10.44 -8.13 5.85
N LEU A 226 11.68 -8.64 5.92
CA LEU A 226 12.05 -9.73 6.84
C LEU A 226 12.10 -9.28 8.31
N GLN A 227 12.28 -7.98 8.58
CA GLN A 227 12.33 -7.46 9.96
C GLN A 227 10.99 -7.65 10.69
N VAL A 228 9.90 -7.66 9.95
CA VAL A 228 8.53 -7.88 10.45
C VAL A 228 7.90 -9.16 9.92
N ASP A 229 8.68 -10.06 9.30
CA ASP A 229 8.23 -11.33 8.74
C ASP A 229 7.14 -11.21 7.66
N LEU A 230 7.05 -10.08 6.96
CA LEU A 230 6.14 -9.88 5.84
C LEU A 230 6.80 -10.35 4.54
N LYS A 231 6.28 -11.41 3.94
CA LYS A 231 6.83 -11.96 2.71
C LYS A 231 6.21 -11.37 1.46
N ARG A 232 4.91 -11.10 1.49
CA ARG A 232 4.15 -10.52 0.38
C ARG A 232 2.98 -9.71 0.89
N GLU A 233 2.68 -8.61 0.22
CA GLU A 233 1.41 -7.91 0.32
C GLU A 233 1.04 -7.37 -1.07
N SER A 234 -0.20 -7.51 -1.42
CA SER A 234 -0.80 -6.96 -2.64
C SER A 234 -2.11 -6.28 -2.28
N THR A 235 -2.23 -5.02 -2.62
CA THR A 235 -3.43 -4.20 -2.43
C THR A 235 -4.01 -3.81 -3.79
N ASP A 236 -5.30 -4.03 -3.99
CA ASP A 236 -6.04 -3.66 -5.20
C ASP A 236 -7.19 -2.73 -4.84
N VAL A 237 -7.07 -1.47 -5.21
CA VAL A 237 -8.06 -0.42 -4.93
C VAL A 237 -8.87 -0.14 -6.18
N ARG A 238 -10.19 -0.23 -6.06
CA ARG A 238 -11.14 0.17 -7.10
C ARG A 238 -11.85 1.42 -6.65
N TYR A 239 -11.75 2.42 -7.47
CA TYR A 239 -12.31 3.73 -7.19
C TYR A 239 -13.64 3.95 -7.92
N SER A 240 -14.44 4.87 -7.42
CA SER A 240 -15.67 5.34 -8.08
C SER A 240 -15.97 6.79 -7.71
N ASP A 241 -16.77 7.44 -8.55
CA ASP A 241 -17.33 8.73 -8.20
C ASP A 241 -18.31 8.58 -7.04
N VAL A 242 -18.16 9.45 -6.04
CA VAL A 242 -19.06 9.60 -4.90
C VAL A 242 -19.57 11.02 -4.90
N THR A 243 -20.86 11.18 -5.19
CA THR A 243 -21.51 12.48 -5.19
C THR A 243 -22.16 12.73 -3.83
N PHE A 244 -21.79 13.84 -3.21
CA PHE A 244 -22.30 14.25 -1.92
C PHE A 244 -23.51 15.18 -2.12
N ALA A 245 -24.62 14.86 -1.46
CA ALA A 245 -25.82 15.71 -1.49
C ALA A 245 -25.55 17.11 -0.92
N GLN A 246 -24.61 17.22 0.02
CA GLN A 246 -24.17 18.49 0.57
C GLN A 246 -23.15 19.14 -0.36
N GLY A 247 -23.49 20.28 -0.95
CA GLY A 247 -22.57 21.10 -1.75
C GLY A 247 -22.35 20.67 -3.20
N ASN A 248 -23.13 19.73 -3.73
CA ASN A 248 -23.01 19.23 -5.11
C ASN A 248 -21.56 18.85 -5.50
N LYS A 249 -20.83 18.30 -4.53
CA LYS A 249 -19.41 17.92 -4.69
C LYS A 249 -19.31 16.46 -5.07
N THR A 250 -18.49 16.15 -6.07
CA THR A 250 -18.14 14.77 -6.43
C THR A 250 -16.66 14.56 -6.16
N LEU A 251 -16.35 13.55 -5.36
CA LEU A 251 -15.01 13.06 -5.12
C LEU A 251 -14.86 11.65 -5.67
N TRP A 252 -13.65 11.32 -6.04
CA TRP A 252 -13.31 10.03 -6.57
C TRP A 252 -12.61 9.20 -5.48
N LEU A 253 -13.32 8.23 -4.91
CA LEU A 253 -12.99 7.58 -3.66
C LEU A 253 -12.95 6.05 -3.80
N PRO A 254 -12.18 5.35 -2.95
CA PRO A 254 -12.21 3.89 -2.89
C PRO A 254 -13.63 3.37 -2.68
N ARG A 255 -14.06 2.42 -3.50
CA ARG A 255 -15.33 1.70 -3.32
C ARG A 255 -15.12 0.29 -2.76
N GLU A 256 -14.09 -0.36 -3.25
CA GLU A 256 -13.71 -1.72 -2.87
C GLU A 256 -12.20 -1.83 -2.86
N VAL A 257 -11.66 -2.46 -1.83
CA VAL A 257 -10.24 -2.76 -1.73
C VAL A 257 -10.07 -4.22 -1.34
N THR A 258 -9.18 -4.92 -2.05
CA THR A 258 -8.73 -6.24 -1.64
C THR A 258 -7.27 -6.18 -1.23
N VAL A 259 -6.93 -6.79 -0.10
CA VAL A 259 -5.55 -6.95 0.36
C VAL A 259 -5.25 -8.42 0.54
N ASN A 260 -4.21 -8.89 -0.09
CA ASN A 260 -3.71 -10.25 0.06
C ASN A 260 -2.29 -10.20 0.58
N GLY A 261 -1.94 -11.07 1.52
CA GLY A 261 -0.60 -11.09 2.04
C GLY A 261 -0.16 -12.43 2.62
N GLU A 262 1.15 -12.49 2.86
CA GLU A 262 1.78 -13.59 3.58
C GLU A 262 2.67 -13.01 4.67
N TRP A 263 2.25 -13.21 5.93
CA TRP A 263 2.95 -12.77 7.12
C TRP A 263 3.32 -13.96 7.98
N LYS A 264 4.61 -14.16 8.23
CA LYS A 264 5.11 -15.39 8.88
C LYS A 264 4.69 -16.65 8.13
N GLN A 265 3.85 -17.48 8.77
CA GLN A 265 3.28 -18.70 8.21
C GLN A 265 1.78 -18.56 7.90
N TYR A 266 1.26 -17.32 7.96
CA TYR A 266 -0.14 -17.01 7.70
C TYR A 266 -0.30 -16.37 6.33
N THR A 267 -1.30 -16.81 5.59
CA THR A 267 -1.82 -16.05 4.45
C THR A 267 -3.11 -15.38 4.86
N PHE A 268 -3.33 -14.17 4.39
CA PHE A 268 -4.55 -13.43 4.67
C PHE A 268 -5.14 -12.82 3.40
N TYR A 269 -6.45 -12.72 3.39
CA TYR A 269 -7.24 -12.02 2.39
C TYR A 269 -8.20 -11.09 3.11
N ASN A 270 -8.19 -9.83 2.76
CA ASN A 270 -9.15 -8.85 3.25
C ASN A 270 -9.92 -8.24 2.10
N LEU A 271 -11.23 -8.14 2.27
CA LEU A 271 -12.12 -7.42 1.37
C LEU A 271 -12.76 -6.28 2.14
N HIS A 272 -12.45 -5.05 1.73
CA HIS A 272 -13.01 -3.82 2.28
C HIS A 272 -14.03 -3.27 1.31
N ARG A 273 -15.22 -2.92 1.80
CA ARG A 273 -16.27 -2.25 1.03
C ARG A 273 -16.67 -0.97 1.72
N TYR A 274 -16.70 0.10 0.96
CA TYR A 274 -17.00 1.44 1.45
C TYR A 274 -18.35 1.90 0.96
N SER A 275 -19.18 2.40 1.89
CA SER A 275 -20.52 2.94 1.63
C SER A 275 -20.80 4.17 2.50
N ASP A 276 -21.90 4.85 2.22
CA ASP A 276 -22.41 5.95 3.05
C ASP A 276 -21.40 7.08 3.31
N TYR A 277 -20.68 7.47 2.27
CA TYR A 277 -19.73 8.57 2.36
C TYR A 277 -20.40 9.89 2.73
N ARG A 278 -19.80 10.60 3.68
CA ARG A 278 -20.28 11.90 4.17
C ARG A 278 -19.14 12.88 4.30
N LEU A 279 -19.39 14.15 4.01
CA LEU A 279 -18.48 15.25 4.30
C LEU A 279 -18.72 15.74 5.73
N PHE A 280 -17.66 16.17 6.39
CA PHE A 280 -17.79 16.83 7.70
C PHE A 280 -16.75 17.94 7.85
N LEU A 281 -17.04 18.90 8.73
CA LEU A 281 -16.14 19.98 9.10
C LEU A 281 -15.57 19.69 10.48
N VAL A 282 -14.27 19.82 10.63
CA VAL A 282 -13.63 19.81 11.96
C VAL A 282 -13.69 21.24 12.48
N GLN A 283 -14.57 21.51 13.46
CA GLN A 283 -14.57 22.76 14.20
C GLN A 283 -13.66 22.61 15.40
N THR A 284 -12.53 23.32 15.41
CA THR A 284 -11.67 23.47 16.58
C THR A 284 -12.20 24.67 17.39
N GLU A 285 -12.86 24.43 18.53
CA GLU A 285 -13.08 25.47 19.53
C GLU A 285 -11.79 25.60 20.34
N GLU A 286 -11.04 26.66 20.13
CA GLU A 286 -10.02 27.10 21.11
C GLU A 286 -10.77 27.62 22.34
N LYS A 287 -10.79 26.80 23.40
CA LYS A 287 -11.12 27.31 24.73
C LYS A 287 -9.95 28.16 25.22
N GLU A 288 -10.04 29.48 25.03
CA GLU A 288 -9.19 30.40 25.76
C GLU A 288 -9.34 30.10 27.28
N LYS A 289 -8.28 29.59 27.88
CA LYS A 289 -8.15 29.59 29.34
C LYS A 289 -7.90 31.05 29.75
N HIS A 290 -8.93 31.74 30.19
CA HIS A 290 -8.73 32.98 30.96
C HIS A 290 -7.96 32.66 32.24
N PRO A 291 -6.95 33.49 32.59
CA PRO A 291 -6.10 33.32 33.76
C PRO A 291 -6.85 33.42 35.07
#